data_fac01271e995210de12cb25c7c5df629
#
_entry.id   fac01271e995210de12cb25c7c5df629
#
_cell.length_a   1.000
_cell.length_b   1.000
_cell.length_c   1.000
_cell.angle_alpha   90.00
_cell.angle_beta   90.00
_cell.angle_gamma   90.00
#
_symmetry.space_group_name_H-M   'P 1'
#
loop_
_entity.id
_entity.type
_entity.pdbx_description
1 polymer ?
#
loop_
_entity_poly.entity_id
_entity_poly.type
_entity_poly.pdbx_seq_one_letter_code
_entity_poly.pdbx_strand_id
1 'polypeptide(L)'
;MTPPPPRQRIYLITPPVGDPQSLVHALAAALDAGDVAAVLLRLEDSDERTLINRAKAIAAIVQPRDIALLIDGRPDIAIRAGADGAHLTGIAALTAALAALKPDRIAGAGGLRSRHDAMLAAEAGADYAMFGEPDHSGGQGNQGNRPAFDSVLERIAWWAELFQSPCVGYAENLDEVGPLAQAGADFVALGDWIWTDAPADSVAAAAGRLAQPA
;
A
#
# COMPACT_ATOMS: atom_id res chain seq x y z
N MET A 1 -22.09 -19.80 -14.62
CA MET A 1 -22.28 -18.58 -13.81
C MET A 1 -20.87 -18.11 -13.47
N THR A 2 -20.42 -17.02 -14.05
CA THR A 2 -19.12 -16.43 -13.71
C THR A 2 -19.19 -15.92 -12.27
N PRO A 3 -18.24 -16.24 -11.39
CA PRO A 3 -18.22 -15.67 -10.05
C PRO A 3 -18.22 -14.13 -10.16
N PRO A 4 -18.86 -13.43 -9.22
CA PRO A 4 -18.78 -11.97 -9.20
C PRO A 4 -17.30 -11.55 -9.12
N PRO A 5 -16.93 -10.42 -9.75
CA PRO A 5 -15.54 -9.93 -9.67
C PRO A 5 -15.16 -9.77 -8.20
N PRO A 6 -13.90 -10.03 -7.85
CA PRO A 6 -13.42 -9.84 -6.49
C PRO A 6 -13.70 -8.39 -6.06
N ARG A 7 -14.20 -8.23 -4.84
CA ARG A 7 -14.53 -6.92 -4.29
C ARG A 7 -13.23 -6.16 -4.04
N GLN A 8 -13.11 -4.96 -4.59
CA GLN A 8 -11.96 -4.10 -4.32
C GLN A 8 -11.89 -3.78 -2.83
N ARG A 9 -10.68 -3.77 -2.29
CA ARG A 9 -10.42 -3.52 -0.87
C ARG A 9 -9.49 -2.32 -0.67
N ILE A 10 -9.50 -1.79 0.53
CA ILE A 10 -8.66 -0.65 0.89
C ILE A 10 -7.27 -1.11 1.28
N TYR A 11 -6.26 -0.35 0.87
CA TYR A 11 -4.87 -0.46 1.29
C TYR A 11 -4.50 0.85 2.00
N LEU A 12 -4.22 0.83 3.31
CA LEU A 12 -3.89 2.03 4.06
C LEU A 12 -2.39 2.29 4.08
N ILE A 13 -1.98 3.54 3.84
CA ILE A 13 -0.59 3.97 3.99
C ILE A 13 -0.52 4.92 5.17
N THR A 14 0.28 4.61 6.21
CA THR A 14 0.41 5.50 7.38
C THR A 14 1.25 6.73 7.06
N PRO A 15 1.11 7.83 7.81
CA PRO A 15 2.16 8.84 7.84
C PRO A 15 3.46 8.22 8.39
N PRO A 16 4.63 8.86 8.24
CA PRO A 16 5.84 8.42 8.90
C PRO A 16 5.65 8.38 10.43
N VAL A 17 5.87 7.20 11.05
CA VAL A 17 5.58 6.95 12.46
C VAL A 17 6.84 7.09 13.30
N GLY A 18 6.91 8.16 14.10
CA GLY A 18 7.93 8.37 15.13
C GLY A 18 7.52 7.82 16.48
N ASP A 19 6.30 8.11 16.90
CA ASP A 19 5.68 7.56 18.11
C ASP A 19 4.40 6.77 17.74
N PRO A 20 4.38 5.44 17.91
CA PRO A 20 3.18 4.64 17.63
C PRO A 20 1.95 5.06 18.43
N GLN A 21 2.13 5.56 19.65
CA GLN A 21 1.01 5.93 20.52
C GLN A 21 0.17 7.06 19.94
N SER A 22 0.79 7.95 19.15
CA SER A 22 0.08 9.05 18.48
C SER A 22 -0.86 8.56 17.37
N LEU A 23 -0.60 7.39 16.81
CA LEU A 23 -1.36 6.83 15.67
C LEU A 23 -2.38 5.76 16.09
N VAL A 24 -2.17 5.07 17.21
CA VAL A 24 -2.92 3.87 17.63
C VAL A 24 -4.44 4.06 17.55
N HIS A 25 -4.97 5.12 18.13
CA HIS A 25 -6.43 5.33 18.16
C HIS A 25 -7.01 5.67 16.77
N ALA A 26 -6.32 6.53 16.03
CA ALA A 26 -6.74 6.91 14.69
C ALA A 26 -6.66 5.72 13.72
N LEU A 27 -5.60 4.91 13.82
CA LEU A 27 -5.43 3.71 13.01
C LEU A 27 -6.52 2.67 13.32
N ALA A 28 -6.76 2.36 14.61
CA ALA A 28 -7.78 1.40 14.98
C ALA A 28 -9.17 1.82 14.45
N ALA A 29 -9.54 3.09 14.62
CA ALA A 29 -10.80 3.61 14.11
C ALA A 29 -10.89 3.54 12.57
N ALA A 30 -9.79 3.84 11.87
CA ALA A 30 -9.72 3.73 10.41
C ALA A 30 -9.87 2.27 9.92
N LEU A 31 -9.24 1.31 10.62
CA LEU A 31 -9.34 -0.11 10.28
C LEU A 31 -10.76 -0.66 10.49
N ASP A 32 -11.49 -0.15 11.46
CA ASP A 32 -12.86 -0.58 11.76
C ASP A 32 -13.90 0.10 10.83
N ALA A 33 -13.50 1.13 10.06
CA ALA A 33 -14.39 1.93 9.21
C ALA A 33 -14.58 1.41 7.77
N GLY A 34 -13.81 0.42 7.33
CA GLY A 34 -13.90 -0.12 5.96
C GLY A 34 -13.26 -1.49 5.82
N ASP A 35 -13.45 -2.10 4.63
CA ASP A 35 -12.79 -3.38 4.30
C ASP A 35 -11.32 -3.14 3.92
N VAL A 36 -10.46 -3.08 4.94
CA VAL A 36 -9.02 -2.88 4.80
C VAL A 36 -8.32 -4.22 4.64
N ALA A 37 -7.55 -4.37 3.56
CA ALA A 37 -6.79 -5.58 3.26
C ALA A 37 -5.37 -5.53 3.83
N ALA A 38 -4.75 -4.35 3.78
CA ALA A 38 -3.36 -4.18 4.17
C ALA A 38 -3.08 -2.78 4.73
N VAL A 39 -2.06 -2.70 5.57
CA VAL A 39 -1.47 -1.46 6.06
C VAL A 39 -0.01 -1.41 5.66
N LEU A 40 0.41 -0.36 4.96
CA LEU A 40 1.80 -0.01 4.72
C LEU A 40 2.27 0.93 5.82
N LEU A 41 3.12 0.43 6.68
CA LEU A 41 3.72 1.21 7.77
C LEU A 41 4.98 1.91 7.28
N ARG A 42 4.94 3.23 7.25
CA ARG A 42 6.12 4.08 7.07
C ARG A 42 6.69 4.43 8.44
N LEU A 43 7.99 4.25 8.63
CA LEU A 43 8.67 4.52 9.89
C LEU A 43 9.59 5.74 9.75
N GLU A 44 9.55 6.65 10.71
CA GLU A 44 10.60 7.68 10.82
C GLU A 44 11.93 7.02 11.14
N ASP A 45 13.01 7.53 10.54
CA ASP A 45 14.35 6.99 10.71
C ASP A 45 14.78 6.97 12.20
N SER A 46 15.40 5.86 12.59
CA SER A 46 15.85 5.62 13.96
C SER A 46 16.80 4.41 14.00
N ASP A 47 17.30 4.08 15.19
CA ASP A 47 18.03 2.83 15.39
C ASP A 47 17.12 1.60 15.16
N GLU A 48 17.75 0.49 14.79
CA GLU A 48 17.05 -0.74 14.42
C GLU A 48 16.12 -1.27 15.51
N ARG A 49 16.54 -1.23 16.77
CA ARG A 49 15.73 -1.71 17.89
C ARG A 49 14.47 -0.88 18.05
N THR A 50 14.58 0.42 17.92
CA THR A 50 13.46 1.36 17.96
C THR A 50 12.49 1.10 16.82
N LEU A 51 12.98 0.91 15.57
CA LEU A 51 12.15 0.59 14.41
C LEU A 51 11.38 -0.72 14.60
N ILE A 52 12.04 -1.78 15.10
CA ILE A 52 11.39 -3.05 15.41
C ILE A 52 10.29 -2.88 16.47
N ASN A 53 10.55 -2.12 17.53
CA ASN A 53 9.56 -1.91 18.59
C ASN A 53 8.34 -1.11 18.09
N ARG A 54 8.55 -0.09 17.26
CA ARG A 54 7.48 0.67 16.61
C ARG A 54 6.63 -0.24 15.72
N ALA A 55 7.27 -1.04 14.87
CA ALA A 55 6.57 -1.98 13.99
C ALA A 55 5.74 -3.01 14.78
N LYS A 56 6.28 -3.57 15.87
CA LYS A 56 5.56 -4.49 16.75
C LYS A 56 4.35 -3.85 17.45
N ALA A 57 4.46 -2.58 17.85
CA ALA A 57 3.35 -1.87 18.45
C ALA A 57 2.17 -1.69 17.48
N ILE A 58 2.46 -1.42 16.21
CA ILE A 58 1.44 -1.33 15.16
C ILE A 58 0.93 -2.72 14.77
N ALA A 59 1.79 -3.74 14.67
CA ALA A 59 1.41 -5.12 14.40
C ALA A 59 0.35 -5.64 15.37
N ALA A 60 0.47 -5.32 16.65
CA ALA A 60 -0.49 -5.70 17.69
C ALA A 60 -1.91 -5.14 17.47
N ILE A 61 -2.06 -4.12 16.61
CA ILE A 61 -3.36 -3.51 16.28
C ILE A 61 -3.88 -4.04 14.95
N VAL A 62 -2.99 -4.21 13.96
CA VAL A 62 -3.33 -4.55 12.58
C VAL A 62 -3.59 -6.04 12.42
N GLN A 63 -2.63 -6.90 12.80
CA GLN A 63 -2.67 -8.33 12.52
C GLN A 63 -3.82 -9.09 13.19
N PRO A 64 -4.28 -8.77 14.43
CA PRO A 64 -5.44 -9.43 15.03
C PRO A 64 -6.76 -9.22 14.27
N ARG A 65 -6.80 -8.30 13.31
CA ARG A 65 -7.95 -8.02 12.44
C ARG A 65 -7.90 -8.78 11.10
N ASP A 66 -6.94 -9.68 10.93
CA ASP A 66 -6.68 -10.38 9.64
C ASP A 66 -6.32 -9.40 8.51
N ILE A 67 -5.60 -8.33 8.86
CA ILE A 67 -5.11 -7.30 7.96
C ILE A 67 -3.60 -7.46 7.85
N ALA A 68 -3.08 -7.50 6.61
CA ALA A 68 -1.65 -7.63 6.37
C ALA A 68 -0.91 -6.35 6.79
N LEU A 69 0.20 -6.49 7.52
CA LEU A 69 1.11 -5.40 7.85
C LEU A 69 2.36 -5.47 6.98
N LEU A 70 2.61 -4.44 6.20
CA LEU A 70 3.79 -4.30 5.36
C LEU A 70 4.66 -3.16 5.85
N ILE A 71 5.98 -3.31 5.76
CA ILE A 71 6.93 -2.24 6.13
C ILE A 71 7.48 -1.59 4.86
N ASP A 72 7.43 -0.27 4.79
CA ASP A 72 7.93 0.49 3.66
C ASP A 72 9.47 0.50 3.62
N GLY A 73 10.07 0.05 2.52
CA GLY A 73 11.50 0.09 2.25
C GLY A 73 12.41 -0.72 3.18
N ARG A 74 11.85 -1.43 4.19
CA ARG A 74 12.65 -2.08 5.25
C ARG A 74 12.29 -3.58 5.42
N PRO A 75 12.72 -4.45 4.49
CA PRO A 75 12.48 -5.88 4.58
C PRO A 75 13.14 -6.52 5.82
N ASP A 76 14.28 -5.99 6.26
CA ASP A 76 14.97 -6.38 7.48
C ASP A 76 14.11 -6.17 8.74
N ILE A 77 13.48 -5.03 8.85
CA ILE A 77 12.56 -4.70 9.96
C ILE A 77 11.29 -5.55 9.87
N ALA A 78 10.74 -5.74 8.66
CA ALA A 78 9.56 -6.58 8.46
C ALA A 78 9.77 -8.00 9.02
N ILE A 79 10.89 -8.63 8.69
CA ILE A 79 11.25 -9.97 9.17
C ILE A 79 11.38 -10.00 10.69
N ARG A 80 12.13 -9.06 11.27
CA ARG A 80 12.44 -9.04 12.71
C ARG A 80 11.28 -8.60 13.60
N ALA A 81 10.37 -7.80 13.06
CA ALA A 81 9.16 -7.39 13.76
C ALA A 81 8.02 -8.41 13.63
N GLY A 82 8.12 -9.39 12.71
CA GLY A 82 7.04 -10.34 12.43
C GLY A 82 5.92 -9.74 11.59
N ALA A 83 6.22 -8.75 10.76
CA ALA A 83 5.27 -8.22 9.78
C ALA A 83 5.08 -9.20 8.61
N ASP A 84 3.97 -9.05 7.88
CA ASP A 84 3.56 -9.95 6.81
C ASP A 84 4.37 -9.75 5.53
N GLY A 85 5.07 -8.62 5.39
CA GLY A 85 5.92 -8.36 4.25
C GLY A 85 6.52 -6.96 4.23
N ALA A 86 7.02 -6.58 3.05
CA ALA A 86 7.57 -5.26 2.79
C ALA A 86 7.13 -4.74 1.42
N HIS A 87 7.03 -3.43 1.30
CA HIS A 87 6.84 -2.71 0.04
C HIS A 87 8.18 -2.11 -0.39
N LEU A 88 8.60 -2.38 -1.62
CA LEU A 88 9.92 -2.02 -2.14
C LEU A 88 9.77 -1.05 -3.32
N THR A 89 10.48 0.07 -3.27
CA THR A 89 10.45 1.07 -4.34
C THR A 89 11.54 0.80 -5.37
N GLY A 90 11.11 0.41 -6.57
CA GLY A 90 11.97 0.12 -7.73
C GLY A 90 12.50 -1.32 -7.78
N ILE A 91 12.85 -1.76 -8.98
CA ILE A 91 13.24 -3.15 -9.29
C ILE A 91 14.48 -3.59 -8.52
N ALA A 92 15.46 -2.71 -8.34
CA ALA A 92 16.71 -3.05 -7.64
C ALA A 92 16.44 -3.39 -6.16
N ALA A 93 15.62 -2.59 -5.46
CA ALA A 93 15.25 -2.83 -4.07
C ALA A 93 14.42 -4.12 -3.94
N LEU A 94 13.45 -4.32 -4.83
CA LEU A 94 12.65 -5.54 -4.88
C LEU A 94 13.54 -6.78 -5.01
N THR A 95 14.38 -6.83 -6.05
CA THR A 95 15.24 -7.99 -6.33
C THR A 95 16.18 -8.31 -5.17
N ALA A 96 16.74 -7.30 -4.52
CA ALA A 96 17.62 -7.48 -3.37
C ALA A 96 16.88 -8.06 -2.15
N ALA A 97 15.58 -7.75 -1.99
CA ALA A 97 14.79 -8.18 -0.83
C ALA A 97 14.16 -9.57 -1.00
N LEU A 98 13.92 -10.03 -2.24
CA LEU A 98 13.16 -11.24 -2.52
C LEU A 98 13.69 -12.49 -1.80
N ALA A 99 14.99 -12.71 -1.81
CA ALA A 99 15.59 -13.90 -1.18
C ALA A 99 15.34 -13.95 0.35
N ALA A 100 15.15 -12.82 0.99
CA ALA A 100 14.88 -12.73 2.42
C ALA A 100 13.37 -12.79 2.75
N LEU A 101 12.51 -12.34 1.84
CA LEU A 101 11.06 -12.29 2.04
C LEU A 101 10.35 -13.58 1.60
N LYS A 102 10.78 -14.18 0.50
CA LYS A 102 10.11 -15.35 -0.08
C LYS A 102 10.58 -16.68 0.55
N PRO A 103 9.70 -17.70 0.62
CA PRO A 103 8.30 -17.69 0.17
C PRO A 103 7.29 -17.16 1.22
N ASP A 104 7.73 -16.90 2.44
CA ASP A 104 6.85 -16.78 3.61
C ASP A 104 6.24 -15.37 3.79
N ARG A 105 6.74 -14.36 3.05
CA ARG A 105 6.32 -12.96 3.21
C ARG A 105 6.00 -12.29 1.90
N ILE A 106 5.12 -11.30 1.99
CA ILE A 106 4.71 -10.47 0.87
C ILE A 106 5.85 -9.54 0.44
N ALA A 107 6.15 -9.53 -0.86
CA ALA A 107 7.07 -8.61 -1.50
C ALA A 107 6.30 -7.73 -2.48
N GLY A 108 5.90 -6.53 -2.05
CA GLY A 108 5.22 -5.57 -2.92
C GLY A 108 6.20 -4.70 -3.69
N ALA A 109 5.82 -4.28 -4.88
CA ALA A 109 6.62 -3.41 -5.75
C ALA A 109 5.92 -2.09 -6.04
N GLY A 110 6.62 -0.98 -5.79
CA GLY A 110 6.24 0.37 -6.17
C GLY A 110 7.36 1.11 -6.90
N GLY A 111 7.18 2.41 -7.18
CA GLY A 111 8.14 3.20 -7.94
C GLY A 111 8.30 2.74 -9.38
N LEU A 112 7.29 2.07 -9.93
CA LEU A 112 7.31 1.48 -11.27
C LEU A 112 6.97 2.56 -12.29
N ARG A 113 7.99 3.13 -12.93
CA ARG A 113 7.85 4.32 -13.81
C ARG A 113 7.34 3.98 -15.20
N SER A 114 7.51 2.73 -15.64
CA SER A 114 7.11 2.26 -16.96
C SER A 114 6.37 0.92 -16.88
N ARG A 115 5.67 0.56 -17.98
CA ARG A 115 5.11 -0.79 -18.13
C ARG A 115 6.20 -1.87 -18.08
N HIS A 116 7.37 -1.56 -18.59
CA HIS A 116 8.53 -2.47 -18.56
C HIS A 116 8.98 -2.74 -17.12
N ASP A 117 9.07 -1.70 -16.27
CA ASP A 117 9.41 -1.90 -14.85
C ASP A 117 8.39 -2.79 -14.15
N ALA A 118 7.09 -2.58 -14.44
CA ALA A 118 6.02 -3.40 -13.86
C ALA A 118 6.13 -4.87 -14.31
N MET A 119 6.43 -5.13 -15.57
CA MET A 119 6.69 -6.49 -16.08
C MET A 119 7.88 -7.13 -15.38
N LEU A 120 9.00 -6.42 -15.25
CA LEU A 120 10.18 -6.92 -14.55
C LEU A 120 9.89 -7.22 -13.07
N ALA A 121 9.06 -6.41 -12.39
CA ALA A 121 8.65 -6.69 -11.03
C ALA A 121 7.85 -7.99 -10.90
N ALA A 122 6.90 -8.21 -11.81
CA ALA A 122 6.11 -9.45 -11.85
C ALA A 122 6.98 -10.68 -12.16
N GLU A 123 7.85 -10.58 -13.15
CA GLU A 123 8.79 -11.65 -13.52
C GLU A 123 9.77 -11.99 -12.40
N ALA A 124 10.19 -10.99 -11.62
CA ALA A 124 11.03 -11.18 -10.46
C ALA A 124 10.31 -11.87 -9.29
N GLY A 125 8.96 -11.86 -9.26
CA GLY A 125 8.16 -12.52 -8.23
C GLY A 125 7.55 -11.57 -7.19
N ALA A 126 7.27 -10.31 -7.55
CA ALA A 126 6.46 -9.43 -6.73
C ALA A 126 5.05 -9.99 -6.55
N ASP A 127 4.50 -9.88 -5.34
CA ASP A 127 3.12 -10.32 -5.06
C ASP A 127 2.08 -9.32 -5.53
N TYR A 128 2.44 -8.04 -5.64
CA TYR A 128 1.60 -7.00 -6.23
C TYR A 128 2.45 -5.86 -6.82
N ALA A 129 1.86 -5.12 -7.74
CA ALA A 129 2.41 -3.88 -8.28
C ALA A 129 1.57 -2.68 -7.82
N MET A 130 2.22 -1.60 -7.34
CA MET A 130 1.55 -0.34 -7.00
C MET A 130 1.81 0.70 -8.08
N PHE A 131 0.77 1.46 -8.42
CA PHE A 131 0.81 2.51 -9.43
C PHE A 131 0.25 3.83 -8.89
N GLY A 132 0.92 4.92 -9.23
CA GLY A 132 0.43 6.28 -8.95
C GLY A 132 0.90 6.88 -7.64
N GLU A 133 1.71 6.19 -6.84
CA GLU A 133 2.30 6.74 -5.65
C GLU A 133 3.28 7.88 -5.97
N PRO A 134 3.38 8.89 -5.09
CA PRO A 134 4.36 9.96 -5.21
C PRO A 134 5.79 9.43 -5.11
N ASP A 135 6.73 10.01 -5.85
CA ASP A 135 8.15 9.69 -5.74
C ASP A 135 8.75 10.35 -4.49
N HIS A 136 8.95 9.57 -3.44
CA HIS A 136 9.56 10.03 -2.20
C HIS A 136 11.10 9.99 -2.20
N SER A 137 11.75 9.64 -3.31
CA SER A 137 13.21 9.53 -3.42
C SER A 137 13.96 10.87 -3.33
N GLY A 138 13.26 12.00 -3.33
CA GLY A 138 13.80 13.36 -3.39
C GLY A 138 14.04 14.09 -2.06
N GLY A 139 13.91 13.46 -0.89
CA GLY A 139 14.11 14.10 0.42
C GLY A 139 12.97 15.03 0.86
N GLN A 140 13.00 15.47 2.13
CA GLN A 140 11.99 16.35 2.71
C GLN A 140 11.84 17.65 1.91
N GLY A 141 10.63 17.88 1.37
CA GLY A 141 10.26 19.12 0.67
C GLY A 141 9.99 19.00 -0.82
N ASN A 142 10.31 17.90 -1.44
CA ASN A 142 9.89 17.62 -2.80
C ASN A 142 8.58 16.82 -2.74
N GLN A 143 7.45 17.48 -2.99
CA GLN A 143 6.19 16.78 -3.31
C GLN A 143 6.51 16.02 -4.61
N GLY A 144 6.80 14.73 -4.47
CA GLY A 144 7.32 13.89 -5.51
C GLY A 144 6.50 14.02 -6.79
N ASN A 145 7.17 14.02 -7.92
CA ASN A 145 6.55 14.10 -9.23
C ASN A 145 5.66 12.86 -9.43
N ARG A 146 4.38 12.99 -9.10
CA ARG A 146 3.38 11.96 -9.33
C ARG A 146 3.05 11.88 -10.83
N PRO A 147 2.90 10.68 -11.40
CA PRO A 147 2.39 10.54 -12.76
C PRO A 147 1.01 11.20 -12.91
N ALA A 148 0.71 11.73 -14.09
CA ALA A 148 -0.63 12.23 -14.41
C ALA A 148 -1.68 11.13 -14.14
N PHE A 149 -2.80 11.49 -13.52
CA PHE A 149 -3.81 10.52 -13.06
C PHE A 149 -4.34 9.65 -14.20
N ASP A 150 -4.60 10.23 -15.38
CA ASP A 150 -5.02 9.46 -16.56
C ASP A 150 -4.00 8.37 -16.95
N SER A 151 -2.70 8.67 -16.84
CA SER A 151 -1.65 7.68 -17.09
C SER A 151 -1.61 6.58 -16.04
N VAL A 152 -2.03 6.87 -14.81
CA VAL A 152 -2.19 5.85 -13.74
C VAL A 152 -3.36 4.93 -14.10
N LEU A 153 -4.51 5.48 -14.48
CA LEU A 153 -5.69 4.71 -14.88
C LEU A 153 -5.39 3.80 -16.08
N GLU A 154 -4.74 4.33 -17.12
CA GLU A 154 -4.32 3.53 -18.30
C GLU A 154 -3.38 2.38 -17.93
N ARG A 155 -2.49 2.59 -16.95
CA ARG A 155 -1.55 1.57 -16.50
C ARG A 155 -2.25 0.48 -15.68
N ILE A 156 -3.17 0.86 -14.81
CA ILE A 156 -3.99 -0.08 -14.03
C ILE A 156 -4.86 -0.92 -14.97
N ALA A 157 -5.57 -0.29 -15.92
CA ALA A 157 -6.41 -1.00 -16.88
C ALA A 157 -5.60 -1.99 -17.73
N TRP A 158 -4.43 -1.57 -18.22
CA TRP A 158 -3.51 -2.44 -18.92
C TRP A 158 -3.02 -3.62 -18.06
N TRP A 159 -2.72 -3.39 -16.77
CA TRP A 159 -2.27 -4.43 -15.86
C TRP A 159 -3.38 -5.43 -15.58
N ALA A 160 -4.56 -4.96 -15.22
CA ALA A 160 -5.73 -5.78 -14.89
C ALA A 160 -6.17 -6.69 -16.06
N GLU A 161 -5.94 -6.26 -17.31
CA GLU A 161 -6.26 -7.05 -18.49
C GLU A 161 -5.23 -8.18 -18.75
N LEU A 162 -3.95 -7.96 -18.46
CA LEU A 162 -2.86 -8.85 -18.90
C LEU A 162 -2.23 -9.69 -17.78
N PHE A 163 -2.35 -9.28 -16.52
CA PHE A 163 -1.65 -9.92 -15.41
C PHE A 163 -2.64 -10.49 -14.39
N GLN A 164 -2.26 -11.62 -13.80
CA GLN A 164 -3.02 -12.23 -12.69
C GLN A 164 -2.54 -11.72 -11.31
N SER A 165 -1.34 -11.15 -11.25
CA SER A 165 -0.82 -10.56 -10.04
C SER A 165 -1.61 -9.29 -9.68
N PRO A 166 -2.07 -9.14 -8.44
CA PRO A 166 -2.86 -7.98 -8.03
C PRO A 166 -2.17 -6.66 -8.28
N CYS A 167 -2.96 -5.60 -8.50
CA CYS A 167 -2.44 -4.24 -8.52
C CYS A 167 -3.12 -3.33 -7.49
N VAL A 168 -2.35 -2.35 -7.03
CA VAL A 168 -2.76 -1.31 -6.10
C VAL A 168 -2.74 0.04 -6.84
N GLY A 169 -3.87 0.73 -6.87
CA GLY A 169 -3.96 2.10 -7.36
C GLY A 169 -3.86 3.10 -6.22
N TYR A 170 -2.90 4.05 -6.27
CA TYR A 170 -2.78 5.09 -5.26
C TYR A 170 -3.73 6.25 -5.52
N ALA A 171 -4.62 6.53 -4.56
CA ALA A 171 -5.52 7.68 -4.56
C ALA A 171 -4.93 8.84 -3.78
N GLU A 172 -4.83 10.02 -4.39
CA GLU A 172 -4.38 11.26 -3.74
C GLU A 172 -5.52 12.01 -3.03
N ASN A 173 -6.75 11.64 -3.36
CA ASN A 173 -7.97 12.18 -2.76
C ASN A 173 -9.15 11.23 -2.95
N LEU A 174 -10.29 11.56 -2.36
CA LEU A 174 -11.50 10.73 -2.40
C LEU A 174 -12.08 10.55 -3.82
N ASP A 175 -11.93 11.54 -4.70
CA ASP A 175 -12.52 11.49 -6.04
C ASP A 175 -11.79 10.51 -6.96
N GLU A 176 -10.55 10.17 -6.67
CA GLU A 176 -9.77 9.20 -7.43
C GLU A 176 -10.10 7.74 -7.08
N VAL A 177 -10.73 7.48 -5.92
CA VAL A 177 -10.98 6.12 -5.43
C VAL A 177 -11.86 5.32 -6.40
N GLY A 178 -12.99 5.89 -6.82
CA GLY A 178 -13.91 5.24 -7.75
C GLY A 178 -13.28 4.93 -9.12
N PRO A 179 -12.66 5.92 -9.79
CA PRO A 179 -11.99 5.71 -11.06
C PRO A 179 -10.88 4.65 -11.04
N LEU A 180 -10.07 4.58 -9.95
CA LEU A 180 -9.04 3.54 -9.80
C LEU A 180 -9.66 2.13 -9.71
N ALA A 181 -10.74 1.98 -8.95
CA ALA A 181 -11.47 0.73 -8.86
C ALA A 181 -12.09 0.32 -10.21
N GLN A 182 -12.68 1.28 -10.94
CA GLN A 182 -13.26 1.06 -12.27
C GLN A 182 -12.20 0.71 -13.32
N ALA A 183 -10.99 1.23 -13.20
CA ALA A 183 -9.86 0.86 -14.05
C ALA A 183 -9.35 -0.57 -13.79
N GLY A 184 -9.80 -1.23 -12.73
CA GLY A 184 -9.48 -2.62 -12.41
C GLY A 184 -8.42 -2.80 -11.32
N ALA A 185 -8.16 -1.78 -10.49
CA ALA A 185 -7.32 -1.96 -9.31
C ALA A 185 -7.96 -2.96 -8.35
N ASP A 186 -7.21 -3.95 -7.86
CA ASP A 186 -7.66 -4.91 -6.85
C ASP A 186 -7.74 -4.25 -5.47
N PHE A 187 -6.80 -3.34 -5.21
CA PHE A 187 -6.74 -2.54 -4.00
C PHE A 187 -6.61 -1.06 -4.34
N VAL A 188 -7.22 -0.20 -3.53
CA VAL A 188 -7.02 1.25 -3.63
C VAL A 188 -6.27 1.73 -2.40
N ALA A 189 -5.08 2.28 -2.61
CA ALA A 189 -4.25 2.81 -1.56
C ALA A 189 -4.70 4.22 -1.17
N LEU A 190 -4.92 4.43 0.11
CA LEU A 190 -5.25 5.71 0.72
C LEU A 190 -4.02 6.20 1.49
N GLY A 191 -3.47 7.34 1.07
CA GLY A 191 -2.25 7.91 1.64
C GLY A 191 -2.50 9.01 2.65
N ASP A 192 -1.65 10.04 2.63
CA ASP A 192 -1.58 11.07 3.66
C ASP A 192 -2.87 11.88 3.85
N TRP A 193 -3.69 12.01 2.83
CA TRP A 193 -4.90 12.81 2.85
C TRP A 193 -5.98 12.31 3.82
N ILE A 194 -5.95 11.03 4.22
CA ILE A 194 -6.91 10.49 5.18
C ILE A 194 -6.54 10.80 6.64
N TRP A 195 -5.26 11.06 6.93
CA TRP A 195 -4.75 11.26 8.29
C TRP A 195 -4.96 12.70 8.78
N THR A 196 -6.21 13.14 8.72
CA THR A 196 -6.70 14.42 9.24
C THR A 196 -7.38 14.21 10.59
N ASP A 197 -8.27 15.13 10.98
CA ASP A 197 -8.99 15.07 12.27
C ASP A 197 -9.97 13.86 12.37
N ALA A 198 -10.40 13.29 11.22
CA ALA A 198 -11.37 12.19 11.17
C ALA A 198 -10.97 11.09 10.17
N PRO A 199 -9.90 10.32 10.42
CA PRO A 199 -9.45 9.26 9.50
C PRO A 199 -10.51 8.19 9.23
N ALA A 200 -11.30 7.82 10.23
CA ALA A 200 -12.39 6.84 10.09
C ALA A 200 -13.45 7.30 9.07
N ASP A 201 -13.83 8.57 9.09
CA ASP A 201 -14.82 9.11 8.15
C ASP A 201 -14.27 9.11 6.72
N SER A 202 -12.99 9.41 6.55
CA SER A 202 -12.31 9.36 5.24
C SER A 202 -12.27 7.93 4.69
N VAL A 203 -11.96 6.94 5.53
CA VAL A 203 -11.97 5.52 5.16
C VAL A 203 -13.40 5.04 4.84
N ALA A 204 -14.40 5.41 5.65
CA ALA A 204 -15.79 5.07 5.39
C ALA A 204 -16.28 5.67 4.06
N ALA A 205 -15.91 6.92 3.76
CA ALA A 205 -16.24 7.56 2.48
C ALA A 205 -15.59 6.82 1.29
N ALA A 206 -14.30 6.44 1.41
CA ALA A 206 -13.61 5.66 0.39
C ALA A 206 -14.26 4.28 0.20
N ALA A 207 -14.60 3.58 1.28
CA ALA A 207 -15.31 2.31 1.22
C ALA A 207 -16.67 2.44 0.52
N GLY A 208 -17.38 3.56 0.76
CA GLY A 208 -18.62 3.89 0.05
C GLY A 208 -18.44 4.07 -1.46
N ARG A 209 -17.30 4.64 -1.90
CA ARG A 209 -16.97 4.78 -3.34
C ARG A 209 -16.67 3.41 -3.98
N LEU A 210 -15.97 2.51 -3.25
CA LEU A 210 -15.68 1.16 -3.74
C LEU A 210 -16.92 0.26 -3.81
N ALA A 211 -17.93 0.51 -3.02
CA ALA A 211 -19.16 -0.25 -3.02
C ALA A 211 -20.15 0.15 -4.13
N GLN A 212 -19.91 1.26 -4.84
CA GLN A 212 -20.77 1.71 -5.92
C GLN A 212 -20.51 0.85 -7.17
N PRO A 213 -21.55 0.27 -7.79
CA PRO A 213 -21.36 -0.45 -9.05
C PRO A 213 -20.88 0.51 -10.14
N ALA A 214 -19.99 0.01 -11.00
CA ALA A 214 -19.53 0.72 -12.19
C ALA A 214 -20.66 1.01 -13.19
#